data_46a9c7bf70c51cbb294ec2007169fcb3
#
_entry.id   46a9c7bf70c51cbb294ec2007169fcb3
#
_cell.length_a   1.000
_cell.length_b   1.000
_cell.length_c   1.000
_cell.angle_alpha   90.00
_cell.angle_beta   90.00
_cell.angle_gamma   90.00
#
_symmetry.space_group_name_H-M   'P 1'
#
loop_
_entity.id
_entity.type
_entity.pdbx_description
1 polymer ?
#
loop_
_entity_poly.entity_id
_entity_poly.type
_entity_poly.pdbx_seq_one_letter_code
_entity_poly.pdbx_strand_id
1 'polypeptide(L)'
;IGAQLGSSFTAMKEQGVNINKELFLAELKKAFSEKKEPDQAKMMNLQMTLQSLMGKVQAQAAKKKADEGVKYYQDAEKSGNYKKTAQGVLYKVEKPGKGVNFKKGDEVMLKYKGMHIDGSVFDQSYKAVMFPVDETQLIKGFVDMLTNMKPGMKVTCIIPGKLAYGDRGNQNIAPNETLVFEIETGNLATAADKKMAGGAEAVADSAK
;
A
#
# COMPACT_ATOMS: atom_id res chain seq x y z
N ILE A 1 28.62 -10.60 12.49
CA ILE A 1 27.78 -11.78 12.27
C ILE A 1 26.78 -11.95 13.42
N GLY A 2 27.21 -11.96 14.70
CA GLY A 2 26.29 -12.14 15.84
C GLY A 2 25.23 -11.04 15.98
N ALA A 3 25.59 -9.77 15.78
CA ALA A 3 24.65 -8.64 15.81
C ALA A 3 23.62 -8.71 14.68
N GLN A 4 24.03 -9.11 13.47
CA GLN A 4 23.13 -9.30 12.33
C GLN A 4 22.13 -10.43 12.55
N LEU A 5 22.58 -11.55 13.12
CA LEU A 5 21.67 -12.66 13.51
C LEU A 5 20.67 -12.21 14.57
N GLY A 6 21.12 -11.43 15.57
CA GLY A 6 20.23 -10.88 16.59
C GLY A 6 19.16 -9.96 16.01
N SER A 7 19.52 -9.07 15.09
CA SER A 7 18.57 -8.19 14.37
C SER A 7 17.57 -9.00 13.54
N SER A 8 18.04 -10.03 12.83
CA SER A 8 17.18 -10.93 12.05
C SER A 8 16.17 -11.66 12.93
N PHE A 9 16.57 -12.15 14.09
CA PHE A 9 15.67 -12.81 15.04
C PHE A 9 14.63 -11.85 15.65
N THR A 10 15.01 -10.60 15.90
CA THR A 10 14.08 -9.58 16.38
C THR A 10 13.03 -9.26 15.32
N ALA A 11 13.47 -9.04 14.08
CA ALA A 11 12.55 -8.82 12.95
C ALA A 11 11.60 -10.00 12.71
N MET A 12 12.10 -11.24 12.79
CA MET A 12 11.27 -12.44 12.67
C MET A 12 10.25 -12.54 13.81
N LYS A 13 10.62 -12.18 15.04
CA LYS A 13 9.71 -12.16 16.18
C LYS A 13 8.60 -11.12 16.01
N GLU A 14 8.92 -9.94 15.50
CA GLU A 14 7.94 -8.89 15.18
C GLU A 14 6.97 -9.34 14.09
N GLN A 15 7.41 -10.21 13.17
CA GLN A 15 6.58 -10.85 12.16
C GLN A 15 5.81 -12.08 12.67
N GLY A 16 5.86 -12.39 13.97
CA GLY A 16 5.13 -13.50 14.59
C GLY A 16 5.84 -14.86 14.49
N VAL A 17 7.09 -14.91 14.04
CA VAL A 17 7.91 -16.14 14.01
C VAL A 17 8.64 -16.29 15.34
N ASN A 18 8.23 -17.25 16.15
CA ASN A 18 8.87 -17.53 17.44
C ASN A 18 9.99 -18.56 17.25
N ILE A 19 11.23 -18.12 17.28
CA ILE A 19 12.41 -18.98 17.17
C ILE A 19 12.85 -19.41 18.57
N ASN A 20 12.93 -20.72 18.79
CA ASN A 20 13.51 -21.26 20.00
C ASN A 20 15.04 -21.03 19.99
N LYS A 21 15.48 -20.03 20.77
CA LYS A 21 16.90 -19.60 20.83
C LYS A 21 17.82 -20.71 21.35
N GLU A 22 17.35 -21.51 22.30
CA GLU A 22 18.15 -22.59 22.91
C GLU A 22 18.38 -23.71 21.91
N LEU A 23 17.33 -24.13 21.19
CA LEU A 23 17.44 -25.11 20.14
C LEU A 23 18.35 -24.62 19.00
N PHE A 24 18.19 -23.36 18.59
CA PHE A 24 19.05 -22.77 17.57
C PHE A 24 20.53 -22.78 17.98
N LEU A 25 20.85 -22.38 19.21
CA LEU A 25 22.23 -22.39 19.73
C LEU A 25 22.77 -23.81 19.87
N ALA A 26 21.95 -24.78 20.25
CA ALA A 26 22.34 -26.17 20.33
C ALA A 26 22.70 -26.72 18.96
N GLU A 27 21.88 -26.51 17.94
CA GLU A 27 22.14 -26.95 16.56
C GLU A 27 23.33 -26.22 15.94
N LEU A 28 23.52 -24.92 16.25
CA LEU A 28 24.71 -24.16 15.81
C LEU A 28 25.99 -24.75 16.41
N LYS A 29 26.03 -25.03 17.72
CA LYS A 29 27.19 -25.67 18.38
C LYS A 29 27.50 -27.03 17.77
N LYS A 30 26.46 -27.83 17.50
CA LYS A 30 26.59 -29.13 16.86
C LYS A 30 27.17 -29.03 15.45
N ALA A 31 26.68 -28.07 14.64
CA ALA A 31 27.21 -27.81 13.30
C ALA A 31 28.69 -27.41 13.31
N PHE A 32 29.16 -26.66 14.33
CA PHE A 32 30.57 -26.32 14.47
C PHE A 32 31.44 -27.46 14.95
N SER A 33 30.88 -28.41 15.71
CA SER A 33 31.65 -29.57 16.23
C SER A 33 31.71 -30.74 15.23
N GLU A 34 30.68 -30.89 14.40
CA GLU A 34 30.65 -31.91 13.36
C GLU A 34 31.32 -31.37 12.08
N LYS A 35 32.54 -31.84 11.76
CA LYS A 35 33.24 -31.52 10.50
C LYS A 35 32.59 -32.19 9.27
N LYS A 36 31.29 -32.34 9.30
CA LYS A 36 30.49 -32.96 8.22
C LYS A 36 29.94 -31.87 7.33
N GLU A 37 30.19 -31.96 6.04
CA GLU A 37 29.51 -31.09 5.08
C GLU A 37 27.98 -31.23 5.19
N PRO A 38 27.22 -30.13 5.13
CA PRO A 38 25.77 -30.19 5.21
C PRO A 38 25.23 -31.05 4.06
N ASP A 39 24.36 -31.99 4.39
CA ASP A 39 23.63 -32.77 3.41
C ASP A 39 22.78 -31.84 2.53
N GLN A 40 23.12 -31.79 1.23
CA GLN A 40 22.45 -30.89 0.27
C GLN A 40 20.93 -31.11 0.23
N ALA A 41 20.48 -32.34 0.37
CA ALA A 41 19.04 -32.66 0.38
C ALA A 41 18.35 -32.11 1.64
N LYS A 42 19.00 -32.14 2.80
CA LYS A 42 18.50 -31.53 4.04
C LYS A 42 18.48 -30.00 3.96
N MET A 43 19.52 -29.40 3.38
CA MET A 43 19.57 -27.94 3.18
C MET A 43 18.46 -27.46 2.25
N MET A 44 18.21 -28.18 1.15
CA MET A 44 17.14 -27.86 0.21
C MET A 44 15.75 -27.98 0.86
N ASN A 45 15.53 -29.04 1.65
CA ASN A 45 14.27 -29.22 2.39
C ASN A 45 14.06 -28.13 3.45
N LEU A 46 15.13 -27.74 4.17
CA LEU A 46 15.07 -26.65 5.14
C LEU A 46 14.73 -25.33 4.45
N GLN A 47 15.34 -25.04 3.31
CA GLN A 47 15.07 -23.82 2.53
C GLN A 47 13.62 -23.78 2.05
N MET A 48 13.10 -24.88 1.52
CA MET A 48 11.68 -24.98 1.12
C MET A 48 10.73 -24.79 2.31
N THR A 49 11.07 -25.37 3.46
CA THR A 49 10.27 -25.25 4.69
C THR A 49 10.27 -23.82 5.20
N LEU A 50 11.42 -23.14 5.23
CA LEU A 50 11.54 -21.74 5.60
C LEU A 50 10.74 -20.84 4.66
N GLN A 51 10.84 -21.06 3.35
CA GLN A 51 10.08 -20.29 2.36
C GLN A 51 8.57 -20.47 2.54
N SER A 52 8.11 -21.71 2.78
CA SER A 52 6.70 -21.98 3.08
C SER A 52 6.23 -21.29 4.36
N LEU A 53 7.04 -21.33 5.41
CA LEU A 53 6.73 -20.67 6.68
C LEU A 53 6.65 -19.15 6.54
N MET A 54 7.63 -18.56 5.87
CA MET A 54 7.63 -17.10 5.59
C MET A 54 6.40 -16.69 4.77
N GLY A 55 6.01 -17.46 3.77
CA GLY A 55 4.80 -17.24 2.99
C GLY A 55 3.53 -17.27 3.86
N LYS A 56 3.43 -18.22 4.80
CA LYS A 56 2.29 -18.30 5.74
C LYS A 56 2.24 -17.09 6.67
N VAL A 57 3.39 -16.67 7.21
CA VAL A 57 3.48 -15.49 8.09
C VAL A 57 3.07 -14.22 7.35
N GLN A 58 3.57 -14.03 6.12
CA GLN A 58 3.18 -12.89 5.29
C GLN A 58 1.69 -12.91 4.95
N ALA A 59 1.13 -14.07 4.61
CA ALA A 59 -0.31 -14.21 4.33
C ALA A 59 -1.17 -13.88 5.56
N GLN A 60 -0.75 -14.31 6.76
CA GLN A 60 -1.46 -13.97 8.00
C GLN A 60 -1.39 -12.47 8.31
N ALA A 61 -0.22 -11.84 8.15
CA ALA A 61 -0.06 -10.41 8.34
C ALA A 61 -0.91 -9.60 7.35
N ALA A 62 -0.92 -10.01 6.07
CA ALA A 62 -1.74 -9.38 5.05
C ALA A 62 -3.25 -9.52 5.35
N LYS A 63 -3.69 -10.72 5.78
CA LYS A 63 -5.07 -10.93 6.17
C LYS A 63 -5.47 -10.05 7.35
N LYS A 64 -4.62 -9.95 8.38
CA LYS A 64 -4.87 -9.07 9.52
C LYS A 64 -5.04 -7.62 9.10
N LYS A 65 -4.15 -7.08 8.27
CA LYS A 65 -4.26 -5.72 7.72
C LYS A 65 -5.54 -5.52 6.91
N ALA A 66 -5.92 -6.50 6.10
CA ALA A 66 -7.17 -6.43 5.33
C ALA A 66 -8.40 -6.40 6.25
N ASP A 67 -8.45 -7.26 7.27
CA ASP A 67 -9.56 -7.33 8.24
C ASP A 67 -9.65 -6.02 9.07
N GLU A 68 -8.53 -5.48 9.51
CA GLU A 68 -8.45 -4.18 10.20
C GLU A 68 -8.93 -3.04 9.29
N GLY A 69 -8.55 -3.08 8.01
CA GLY A 69 -8.99 -2.12 6.99
C GLY A 69 -10.50 -2.16 6.73
N VAL A 70 -11.08 -3.36 6.68
CA VAL A 70 -12.54 -3.52 6.55
C VAL A 70 -13.26 -2.94 7.76
N LYS A 71 -12.76 -3.21 8.96
CA LYS A 71 -13.34 -2.64 10.20
C LYS A 71 -13.24 -1.11 10.20
N TYR A 72 -12.07 -0.56 9.87
CA TYR A 72 -11.85 0.88 9.78
C TYR A 72 -12.84 1.55 8.81
N TYR A 73 -13.03 0.96 7.64
CA TYR A 73 -14.00 1.43 6.65
C TYR A 73 -15.44 1.40 7.19
N GLN A 74 -15.85 0.30 7.82
CA GLN A 74 -17.19 0.16 8.40
C GLN A 74 -17.45 1.15 9.54
N ASP A 75 -16.46 1.38 10.39
CA ASP A 75 -16.56 2.33 11.50
C ASP A 75 -16.65 3.78 10.95
N ALA A 76 -15.89 4.11 9.92
CA ALA A 76 -15.97 5.39 9.23
C ALA A 76 -17.35 5.59 8.57
N GLU A 77 -17.90 4.57 7.90
CA GLU A 77 -19.23 4.62 7.28
C GLU A 77 -20.32 4.85 8.32
N LYS A 78 -20.29 4.12 9.45
CA LYS A 78 -21.25 4.26 10.55
C LYS A 78 -21.16 5.60 11.26
N SER A 79 -20.03 6.28 11.24
CA SER A 79 -19.84 7.57 11.89
C SER A 79 -20.72 8.69 11.29
N GLY A 80 -21.22 8.52 10.07
CA GLY A 80 -22.00 9.52 9.36
C GLY A 80 -21.19 10.74 8.87
N ASN A 81 -19.89 10.78 9.13
CA ASN A 81 -19.01 11.90 8.76
C ASN A 81 -18.53 11.84 7.30
N TYR A 82 -18.73 10.73 6.63
CA TYR A 82 -18.30 10.48 5.27
C TYR A 82 -19.49 10.33 4.32
N LYS A 83 -19.33 10.87 3.12
CA LYS A 83 -20.21 10.55 1.98
C LYS A 83 -19.65 9.30 1.29
N LYS A 84 -20.51 8.58 0.56
CA LYS A 84 -20.15 7.39 -0.18
C LYS A 84 -20.37 7.60 -1.66
N THR A 85 -19.38 7.26 -2.48
CA THR A 85 -19.53 7.25 -3.94
C THR A 85 -20.35 6.03 -4.39
N ALA A 86 -20.77 6.01 -5.65
CA ALA A 86 -21.50 4.88 -6.22
C ALA A 86 -20.69 3.57 -6.22
N GLN A 87 -19.36 3.64 -6.33
CA GLN A 87 -18.48 2.46 -6.28
C GLN A 87 -18.07 2.04 -4.86
N GLY A 88 -18.35 2.85 -3.86
CA GLY A 88 -18.10 2.52 -2.46
C GLY A 88 -16.86 3.16 -1.85
N VAL A 89 -16.33 4.23 -2.43
CA VAL A 89 -15.30 5.05 -1.78
C VAL A 89 -15.98 5.97 -0.76
N LEU A 90 -15.48 5.99 0.47
CA LEU A 90 -15.93 6.97 1.47
C LEU A 90 -15.10 8.23 1.36
N TYR A 91 -15.71 9.40 1.47
CA TYR A 91 -14.98 10.66 1.41
C TYR A 91 -15.60 11.76 2.27
N LYS A 92 -14.72 12.61 2.78
CA LYS A 92 -15.09 13.83 3.51
C LYS A 92 -14.50 15.03 2.76
N VAL A 93 -15.33 16.04 2.53
CA VAL A 93 -14.92 17.28 1.86
C VAL A 93 -14.31 18.22 2.90
N GLU A 94 -13.02 18.49 2.79
CA GLU A 94 -12.31 19.45 3.63
C GLU A 94 -12.41 20.86 3.07
N LYS A 95 -12.38 21.00 1.73
CA LYS A 95 -12.54 22.25 1.01
C LYS A 95 -13.41 22.00 -0.23
N PRO A 96 -14.51 22.75 -0.41
CA PRO A 96 -15.35 22.60 -1.61
C PRO A 96 -14.62 23.14 -2.84
N GLY A 97 -14.83 22.49 -3.98
CA GLY A 97 -14.37 22.97 -5.29
C GLY A 97 -15.42 23.81 -6.01
N LYS A 98 -15.05 24.32 -7.17
CA LYS A 98 -15.92 25.12 -8.04
C LYS A 98 -16.03 24.51 -9.44
N GLY A 99 -17.15 24.76 -10.13
CA GLY A 99 -17.36 24.25 -11.50
C GLY A 99 -17.98 22.85 -11.55
N VAL A 100 -17.66 22.12 -12.61
CA VAL A 100 -18.17 20.76 -12.88
C VAL A 100 -17.19 19.70 -12.38
N ASN A 101 -17.69 18.50 -12.13
CA ASN A 101 -16.86 17.37 -11.78
C ASN A 101 -15.94 16.97 -12.95
N PHE A 102 -14.78 16.44 -12.62
CA PHE A 102 -13.91 15.82 -13.62
C PHE A 102 -14.55 14.59 -14.23
N LYS A 103 -14.11 14.24 -15.45
CA LYS A 103 -14.62 13.09 -16.22
C LYS A 103 -13.45 12.14 -16.54
N LYS A 104 -13.78 10.88 -16.83
CA LYS A 104 -12.81 9.93 -17.37
C LYS A 104 -12.20 10.50 -18.66
N GLY A 105 -10.89 10.41 -18.78
CA GLY A 105 -10.11 11.00 -19.87
C GLY A 105 -9.62 12.43 -19.62
N ASP A 106 -10.09 13.10 -18.58
CA ASP A 106 -9.53 14.39 -18.19
C ASP A 106 -8.10 14.20 -17.63
N GLU A 107 -7.28 15.24 -17.77
CA GLU A 107 -5.98 15.33 -17.10
C GLU A 107 -6.06 16.42 -16.03
N VAL A 108 -5.79 16.04 -14.80
CA VAL A 108 -6.01 16.88 -13.61
C VAL A 108 -4.69 17.14 -12.92
N MET A 109 -4.42 18.41 -12.63
CA MET A 109 -3.34 18.78 -11.73
C MET A 109 -3.80 18.57 -10.28
N LEU A 110 -3.11 17.73 -9.53
CA LEU A 110 -3.47 17.47 -8.13
C LEU A 110 -2.25 17.22 -7.25
N LYS A 111 -2.45 17.42 -5.95
CA LYS A 111 -1.57 16.91 -4.89
C LYS A 111 -2.27 15.80 -4.17
N TYR A 112 -1.52 14.80 -3.75
CA TYR A 112 -2.06 13.70 -2.96
C TYR A 112 -1.09 13.26 -1.87
N LYS A 113 -1.65 12.59 -0.89
CA LYS A 113 -0.93 11.89 0.17
C LYS A 113 -1.65 10.57 0.42
N GLY A 114 -0.99 9.47 0.14
CA GLY A 114 -1.46 8.11 0.39
C GLY A 114 -0.94 7.57 1.71
N MET A 115 -1.84 7.06 2.53
CA MET A 115 -1.57 6.58 3.89
C MET A 115 -2.21 5.22 4.13
N HIS A 116 -1.56 4.42 4.96
CA HIS A 116 -2.18 3.28 5.62
C HIS A 116 -3.21 3.76 6.66
N ILE A 117 -4.06 2.86 7.16
CA ILE A 117 -5.07 3.20 8.17
C ILE A 117 -4.46 3.63 9.51
N ASP A 118 -3.21 3.32 9.79
CA ASP A 118 -2.45 3.75 10.96
C ASP A 118 -1.84 5.16 10.82
N GLY A 119 -2.04 5.81 9.65
CA GLY A 119 -1.53 7.14 9.33
C GLY A 119 -0.12 7.16 8.75
N SER A 120 0.57 6.02 8.65
CA SER A 120 1.88 5.95 8.00
C SER A 120 1.74 6.22 6.50
N VAL A 121 2.63 7.07 5.97
CA VAL A 121 2.60 7.52 4.57
C VAL A 121 3.39 6.56 3.72
N PHE A 122 2.77 6.02 2.66
CA PHE A 122 3.47 5.17 1.70
C PHE A 122 3.83 5.91 0.40
N ASP A 123 3.08 6.98 0.08
CA ASP A 123 3.34 7.79 -1.11
C ASP A 123 2.73 9.19 -0.97
N GLN A 124 3.38 10.21 -1.55
CA GLN A 124 2.85 11.58 -1.56
C GLN A 124 3.50 12.44 -2.64
N SER A 125 2.76 13.41 -3.15
CA SER A 125 3.29 14.46 -3.99
C SER A 125 3.47 15.76 -3.22
N TYR A 126 4.65 16.35 -3.27
CA TYR A 126 4.92 17.67 -2.65
C TYR A 126 4.46 18.84 -3.53
N LYS A 127 4.37 18.62 -4.83
CA LYS A 127 3.91 19.61 -5.82
C LYS A 127 2.68 19.04 -6.54
N ALA A 128 1.93 19.91 -7.20
CA ALA A 128 0.86 19.46 -8.08
C ALA A 128 1.47 18.67 -9.25
N VAL A 129 0.97 17.47 -9.47
CA VAL A 129 1.37 16.56 -10.53
C VAL A 129 0.17 16.31 -11.43
N MET A 130 0.40 16.13 -12.71
CA MET A 130 -0.63 15.81 -13.68
C MET A 130 -0.99 14.34 -13.60
N PHE A 131 -2.28 14.04 -13.46
CA PHE A 131 -2.79 12.68 -13.49
C PHE A 131 -3.94 12.55 -14.49
N PRO A 132 -3.90 11.53 -15.35
CA PRO A 132 -5.05 11.19 -16.17
C PRO A 132 -6.13 10.53 -15.29
N VAL A 133 -7.38 10.88 -15.53
CA VAL A 133 -8.53 10.22 -14.89
C VAL A 133 -8.82 8.92 -15.63
N ASP A 134 -7.95 7.93 -15.43
CA ASP A 134 -7.95 6.66 -16.17
C ASP A 134 -7.58 5.47 -15.28
N GLU A 135 -8.41 4.42 -15.33
CA GLU A 135 -8.23 3.19 -14.55
C GLU A 135 -7.07 2.30 -15.06
N THR A 136 -6.49 2.61 -16.22
CA THR A 136 -5.30 1.90 -16.71
C THR A 136 -4.03 2.35 -16.00
N GLN A 137 -4.03 3.57 -15.43
CA GLN A 137 -2.88 4.18 -14.76
C GLN A 137 -3.09 4.41 -13.26
N LEU A 138 -4.33 4.46 -12.80
CA LEU A 138 -4.69 4.72 -11.42
C LEU A 138 -5.57 3.60 -10.86
N ILE A 139 -5.50 3.40 -9.54
CA ILE A 139 -6.42 2.48 -8.86
C ILE A 139 -7.87 2.95 -9.02
N LYS A 140 -8.79 1.98 -9.17
CA LYS A 140 -10.20 2.25 -9.47
C LYS A 140 -10.87 3.23 -8.49
N GLY A 141 -10.59 3.08 -7.21
CA GLY A 141 -11.13 3.97 -6.19
C GLY A 141 -10.62 5.40 -6.28
N PHE A 142 -9.39 5.62 -6.78
CA PHE A 142 -8.87 6.96 -7.00
C PHE A 142 -9.54 7.65 -8.19
N VAL A 143 -9.74 6.91 -9.30
CA VAL A 143 -10.49 7.40 -10.46
C VAL A 143 -11.95 7.71 -10.09
N ASP A 144 -12.60 6.81 -9.35
CA ASP A 144 -13.96 7.04 -8.84
C ASP A 144 -14.03 8.31 -7.99
N MET A 145 -13.05 8.52 -7.09
CA MET A 145 -12.99 9.74 -6.30
C MET A 145 -12.81 10.99 -7.18
N LEU A 146 -11.88 10.98 -8.14
CA LEU A 146 -11.64 12.13 -9.03
C LEU A 146 -12.91 12.51 -9.81
N THR A 147 -13.68 11.55 -10.31
CA THR A 147 -14.96 11.84 -11.02
C THR A 147 -16.03 12.43 -10.11
N ASN A 148 -15.88 12.36 -8.80
CA ASN A 148 -16.72 13.01 -7.80
C ASN A 148 -16.13 14.34 -7.29
N MET A 149 -14.96 14.76 -7.78
CA MET A 149 -14.30 16.00 -7.40
C MET A 149 -14.43 17.10 -8.45
N LYS A 150 -14.23 18.33 -8.00
CA LYS A 150 -14.24 19.56 -8.80
C LYS A 150 -12.90 20.27 -8.68
N PRO A 151 -12.56 21.18 -9.59
CA PRO A 151 -11.39 22.05 -9.45
C PRO A 151 -11.33 22.78 -8.11
N GLY A 152 -10.16 22.76 -7.47
CA GLY A 152 -9.91 23.40 -6.16
C GLY A 152 -10.49 22.69 -4.95
N MET A 153 -11.02 21.47 -5.13
CA MET A 153 -11.57 20.66 -4.05
C MET A 153 -10.47 19.92 -3.28
N LYS A 154 -10.63 19.85 -1.95
CA LYS A 154 -9.78 19.01 -1.09
C LYS A 154 -10.66 18.01 -0.36
N VAL A 155 -10.26 16.74 -0.39
CA VAL A 155 -10.97 15.64 0.27
C VAL A 155 -10.01 14.75 1.02
N THR A 156 -10.51 14.13 2.09
CA THR A 156 -9.96 12.90 2.66
C THR A 156 -10.87 11.76 2.25
N CYS A 157 -10.32 10.71 1.64
CA CYS A 157 -11.11 9.55 1.21
C CYS A 157 -10.51 8.25 1.71
N ILE A 158 -11.38 7.26 1.90
CA ILE A 158 -11.05 5.90 2.32
C ILE A 158 -11.42 4.97 1.17
N ILE A 159 -10.41 4.34 0.60
CA ILE A 159 -10.55 3.45 -0.56
C ILE A 159 -10.42 2.02 -0.05
N PRO A 160 -11.49 1.20 -0.14
CA PRO A 160 -11.42 -0.20 0.26
C PRO A 160 -10.45 -0.98 -0.64
N GLY A 161 -9.76 -1.97 -0.09
CA GLY A 161 -8.68 -2.68 -0.77
C GLY A 161 -9.03 -3.23 -2.15
N LYS A 162 -10.28 -3.66 -2.36
CA LYS A 162 -10.78 -4.13 -3.68
C LYS A 162 -10.76 -3.05 -4.77
N LEU A 163 -10.88 -1.78 -4.39
CA LEU A 163 -10.80 -0.62 -5.28
C LEU A 163 -9.42 0.04 -5.27
N ALA A 164 -8.52 -0.44 -4.42
CA ALA A 164 -7.12 -0.04 -4.34
C ALA A 164 -6.24 -1.04 -5.12
N TYR A 165 -5.29 -1.70 -4.46
CA TYR A 165 -4.35 -2.63 -5.12
C TYR A 165 -4.85 -4.09 -5.15
N GLY A 166 -6.08 -4.37 -4.64
CA GLY A 166 -6.72 -5.68 -4.69
C GLY A 166 -5.95 -6.77 -3.96
N ASP A 167 -6.12 -8.01 -4.42
CA ASP A 167 -5.56 -9.21 -3.83
C ASP A 167 -4.05 -9.39 -4.07
N ARG A 168 -3.47 -8.60 -4.97
CA ARG A 168 -2.03 -8.63 -5.25
C ARG A 168 -1.24 -7.73 -4.31
N GLY A 169 -1.81 -6.57 -3.91
CA GLY A 169 -1.05 -5.54 -3.22
C GLY A 169 0.12 -5.01 -4.07
N ASN A 170 1.14 -4.46 -3.42
CA ASN A 170 2.44 -4.12 -4.01
C ASN A 170 3.54 -4.23 -2.95
N GLN A 171 4.76 -3.71 -3.23
CA GLN A 171 5.90 -3.79 -2.30
C GLN A 171 5.62 -3.15 -0.93
N ASN A 172 4.82 -2.08 -0.89
CA ASN A 172 4.55 -1.29 0.32
C ASN A 172 3.13 -1.48 0.86
N ILE A 173 2.23 -2.10 0.09
CA ILE A 173 0.80 -2.22 0.39
C ILE A 173 0.42 -3.70 0.36
N ALA A 174 -0.13 -4.18 1.46
CA ALA A 174 -0.55 -5.57 1.59
C ALA A 174 -1.77 -5.89 0.70
N PRO A 175 -1.97 -7.17 0.33
CA PRO A 175 -3.19 -7.62 -0.34
C PRO A 175 -4.46 -7.18 0.37
N ASN A 176 -5.39 -6.62 -0.40
CA ASN A 176 -6.70 -6.12 0.06
C ASN A 176 -6.64 -5.07 1.19
N GLU A 177 -5.54 -4.35 1.31
CA GLU A 177 -5.38 -3.30 2.30
C GLU A 177 -6.24 -2.07 1.96
N THR A 178 -7.03 -1.60 2.92
CA THR A 178 -7.79 -0.34 2.82
C THR A 178 -6.84 0.84 3.00
N LEU A 179 -6.96 1.83 2.15
CA LEU A 179 -6.07 2.99 2.11
C LEU A 179 -6.82 4.29 2.38
N VAL A 180 -6.10 5.25 2.92
CA VAL A 180 -6.59 6.62 3.13
C VAL A 180 -5.81 7.56 2.22
N PHE A 181 -6.53 8.41 1.48
CA PHE A 181 -5.91 9.44 0.66
C PHE A 181 -6.42 10.82 1.03
N GLU A 182 -5.53 11.77 1.12
CA GLU A 182 -5.82 13.18 1.03
C GLU A 182 -5.56 13.63 -0.41
N ILE A 183 -6.54 14.22 -1.07
CA ILE A 183 -6.44 14.67 -2.46
C ILE A 183 -6.84 16.14 -2.53
N GLU A 184 -5.99 16.96 -3.10
CA GLU A 184 -6.27 18.37 -3.41
C GLU A 184 -6.13 18.58 -4.92
N THR A 185 -7.26 18.86 -5.58
CA THR A 185 -7.30 19.07 -7.02
C THR A 185 -7.01 20.53 -7.36
N GLY A 186 -6.19 20.73 -8.40
CA GLY A 186 -6.06 21.99 -9.11
C GLY A 186 -7.08 22.11 -10.25
N ASN A 187 -6.69 22.77 -11.32
CA ASN A 187 -7.46 22.86 -12.55
C ASN A 187 -7.20 21.66 -13.47
N LEU A 188 -7.97 21.55 -14.57
CA LEU A 188 -7.59 20.72 -15.70
C LEU A 188 -6.21 21.12 -16.21
N ALA A 189 -5.41 20.13 -16.60
CA ALA A 189 -4.10 20.37 -17.13
C ALA A 189 -4.19 21.18 -18.43
N THR A 190 -3.44 22.25 -18.52
CA THR A 190 -3.32 23.08 -19.71
C THR A 190 -2.34 22.47 -20.70
N ALA A 191 -2.32 22.97 -21.95
CA ALA A 191 -1.31 22.59 -22.95
C ALA A 191 0.13 22.89 -22.47
N ALA A 192 0.32 23.91 -21.61
CA ALA A 192 1.61 24.22 -21.01
C ALA A 192 2.01 23.18 -19.96
N ASP A 193 1.08 22.75 -19.11
CA ASP A 193 1.32 21.70 -18.10
C ASP A 193 1.71 20.36 -18.77
N LYS A 194 1.04 20.02 -19.88
CA LYS A 194 1.35 18.82 -20.69
C LYS A 194 2.77 18.84 -21.27
N LYS A 195 3.22 20.01 -21.71
CA LYS A 195 4.57 20.18 -22.26
C LYS A 195 5.66 20.05 -21.21
N MET A 196 5.39 20.46 -19.96
CA MET A 196 6.31 20.29 -18.84
C MET A 196 6.35 18.84 -18.31
N ALA A 197 5.24 18.13 -18.33
CA ALA A 197 5.13 16.75 -17.85
C ALA A 197 5.81 15.73 -18.79
N GLY A 198 5.87 16.02 -20.11
CA GLY A 198 6.62 15.20 -21.08
C GLY A 198 8.15 15.19 -20.88
N GLY A 199 8.66 15.93 -19.87
CA GLY A 199 10.07 15.92 -19.44
C GLY A 199 10.32 15.23 -18.11
N ALA A 200 9.31 14.72 -17.45
CA ALA A 200 9.40 14.00 -16.16
C ALA A 200 8.77 12.61 -16.28
N GLU A 201 9.39 11.75 -17.08
CA GLU A 201 9.20 10.29 -16.94
C GLU A 201 9.74 9.86 -15.57
N ALA A 202 8.92 9.09 -14.89
CA ALA A 202 9.26 8.21 -13.76
C ALA A 202 8.68 8.57 -12.39
N VAL A 203 7.39 8.36 -12.24
CA VAL A 203 6.85 7.92 -10.93
C VAL A 203 5.78 6.82 -11.10
N ALA A 204 5.54 6.36 -12.34
CA ALA A 204 4.57 5.28 -12.63
C ALA A 204 5.18 3.87 -12.57
N ASP A 205 6.49 3.72 -12.35
CA ASP A 205 7.15 2.40 -12.39
C ASP A 205 7.24 1.68 -11.04
N SER A 206 6.62 2.24 -10.00
CA SER A 206 6.48 1.54 -8.71
C SER A 206 5.18 0.74 -8.59
N ALA A 207 4.37 0.66 -9.64
CA ALA A 207 3.06 0.00 -9.65
C ALA A 207 2.94 -1.18 -10.65
N LYS A 208 4.07 -1.76 -11.08
CA LYS A 208 4.05 -3.03 -11.83
C LYS A 208 4.65 -4.18 -11.03
#